data_f1dcaabf3768345ead75f11fb074d212
#
_entry.id   f1dcaabf3768345ead75f11fb074d212
#
_cell.length_a   1.000
_cell.length_b   1.000
_cell.length_c   1.000
_cell.angle_alpha   90.00
_cell.angle_beta   90.00
_cell.angle_gamma   90.00
#
_symmetry.space_group_name_H-M   'P 1'
#
loop_
_entity.id
_entity.type
_entity.pdbx_description
1 polymer ?
#
loop_
_entity_poly.entity_id
_entity_poly.type
_entity_poly.pdbx_seq_one_letter_code
_entity_poly.pdbx_strand_id
1 'polypeptide(L)'
;MIEIVFSEGAAGSMKVAKSAKNIPLSSTAVILRDPDGSFPTPEELARKQAQVEEEYRKKWENSVLMEGDDRDVVCFPLNLSMGDISAPFSDERAEFLQSLVMIAGDGFETVGREMMRTARNGLEMLRSTAGPFRIWTSQNSDEFCGFCHVMTLLPKEADIRVVELPAYTVAGNELHTWTSWAEVEPTEFGRLQALERPLTDAERCRAIGTWRELQAENGPLRASINGRLCTVGADFYDSFILRELERAPLEPERFHEARLIGRILGKYPLGLSDWFVAKRMEEFISRGMLIPATAPAEGSPIYHRYLKRVRKGKPVTCYDWRFLHVGHDLKRKEINPTDGEEIGYYAPNLDHCAFCRTRVQYTRRQRWFVPTDLSCCICEECFYDFREMFQWRELDGWDIKWNEEE
;
A
#
# COMPACT_ATOMS: atom_id res chain seq x y z
N MET A 1 -15.90 11.72 21.57
CA MET A 1 -14.65 11.70 20.78
C MET A 1 -14.97 11.06 19.43
N ILE A 2 -14.81 11.81 18.35
CA ILE A 2 -15.02 11.26 17.00
C ILE A 2 -13.74 10.56 16.56
N GLU A 3 -13.86 9.29 16.24
CA GLU A 3 -12.77 8.45 15.73
C GLU A 3 -12.77 8.47 14.21
N ILE A 4 -11.65 8.79 13.59
CA ILE A 4 -11.51 8.87 12.13
C ILE A 4 -10.56 7.80 11.64
N VAL A 5 -11.04 6.95 10.74
CA VAL A 5 -10.29 5.87 10.07
C VAL A 5 -10.48 5.91 8.55
N PHE A 6 -9.65 5.20 7.80
CA PHE A 6 -9.57 5.32 6.34
C PHE A 6 -9.90 4.05 5.56
N SER A 7 -10.26 2.97 6.26
CA SER A 7 -10.69 1.72 5.64
C SER A 7 -11.88 1.12 6.37
N GLU A 8 -12.73 0.40 5.65
CA GLU A 8 -13.90 -0.28 6.23
C GLU A 8 -13.46 -1.39 7.21
N GLY A 9 -12.34 -2.06 6.96
CA GLY A 9 -11.76 -3.04 7.87
C GLY A 9 -11.40 -2.42 9.22
N ALA A 10 -10.68 -1.29 9.22
CA ALA A 10 -10.34 -0.55 10.44
C ALA A 10 -11.60 -0.04 11.17
N ALA A 11 -12.60 0.48 10.41
CA ALA A 11 -13.86 0.94 10.99
C ALA A 11 -14.65 -0.21 11.66
N GLY A 12 -14.71 -1.37 11.00
CA GLY A 12 -15.36 -2.56 11.53
C GLY A 12 -14.68 -3.05 12.81
N SER A 13 -13.36 -3.22 12.80
CA SER A 13 -12.58 -3.62 13.97
C SER A 13 -12.76 -2.65 15.15
N MET A 14 -12.72 -1.35 14.87
CA MET A 14 -12.88 -0.32 15.90
C MET A 14 -14.29 -0.30 16.49
N LYS A 15 -15.34 -0.45 15.68
CA LYS A 15 -16.73 -0.57 16.16
C LYS A 15 -16.88 -1.77 17.06
N VAL A 16 -16.29 -2.90 16.69
CA VAL A 16 -16.25 -4.09 17.55
C VAL A 16 -15.52 -3.80 18.85
N ALA A 17 -14.36 -3.12 18.82
CA ALA A 17 -13.61 -2.74 20.03
C ALA A 17 -14.42 -1.86 20.99
N LYS A 18 -15.20 -0.91 20.46
CA LYS A 18 -16.08 -0.03 21.26
C LYS A 18 -17.33 -0.75 21.77
N SER A 19 -17.83 -1.75 21.04
CA SER A 19 -19.03 -2.52 21.41
C SER A 19 -18.72 -3.77 22.23
N ALA A 20 -17.47 -3.99 22.62
CA ALA A 20 -16.97 -5.21 23.25
C ALA A 20 -17.75 -5.67 24.50
N LYS A 21 -18.39 -4.73 25.20
CA LYS A 21 -19.26 -5.04 26.35
C LYS A 21 -20.52 -5.84 25.98
N ASN A 22 -20.89 -5.87 24.69
CA ASN A 22 -22.15 -6.42 24.18
C ASN A 22 -21.94 -7.51 23.12
N ILE A 23 -20.70 -7.95 22.83
CA ILE A 23 -20.45 -8.92 21.76
C ILE A 23 -20.74 -10.33 22.28
N PRO A 24 -21.68 -11.04 21.67
CA PRO A 24 -21.80 -12.48 21.92
C PRO A 24 -20.57 -13.18 21.32
N LEU A 25 -19.82 -13.90 22.13
CA LEU A 25 -18.64 -14.68 21.76
C LEU A 25 -18.91 -15.78 20.71
N SER A 26 -20.17 -15.97 20.33
CA SER A 26 -20.65 -17.02 19.42
C SER A 26 -20.58 -16.65 17.90
N SER A 27 -20.03 -15.50 17.54
CA SER A 27 -20.02 -15.03 16.12
C SER A 27 -18.76 -15.39 15.33
N THR A 28 -17.82 -16.15 15.89
CA THR A 28 -16.61 -16.56 15.19
C THR A 28 -16.88 -17.80 14.33
N ALA A 29 -16.84 -17.64 13.01
CA ALA A 29 -16.93 -18.76 12.08
C ALA A 29 -15.54 -19.31 11.77
N VAL A 30 -15.33 -20.61 11.93
CA VAL A 30 -14.09 -21.29 11.57
C VAL A 30 -14.30 -22.05 10.27
N ILE A 31 -13.64 -21.63 9.21
CA ILE A 31 -13.63 -22.36 7.93
C ILE A 31 -12.29 -23.10 7.84
N LEU A 32 -12.36 -24.41 7.89
CA LEU A 32 -11.18 -25.27 7.84
C LEU A 32 -11.22 -26.15 6.60
N ARG A 33 -10.07 -26.33 5.99
CA ARG A 33 -9.81 -27.40 5.02
C ARG A 33 -8.52 -28.10 5.45
N ASP A 34 -8.54 -29.41 5.40
CA ASP A 34 -7.33 -30.20 5.60
C ASP A 34 -6.34 -29.97 4.44
N PRO A 35 -5.05 -30.26 4.62
CA PRO A 35 -4.03 -30.06 3.59
C PRO A 35 -4.33 -30.79 2.28
N ASP A 36 -5.09 -31.86 2.30
CA ASP A 36 -5.58 -32.61 1.13
C ASP A 36 -6.82 -32.01 0.46
N GLY A 37 -7.37 -30.91 1.03
CA GLY A 37 -8.54 -30.21 0.52
C GLY A 37 -9.87 -30.77 1.01
N SER A 38 -9.87 -31.83 1.84
CA SER A 38 -11.08 -32.36 2.47
C SER A 38 -11.65 -31.42 3.54
N PHE A 39 -12.92 -31.59 3.87
CA PHE A 39 -13.54 -30.90 5.01
C PHE A 39 -13.37 -31.74 6.26
N PRO A 40 -13.03 -31.12 7.40
CA PRO A 40 -12.97 -31.82 8.70
C PRO A 40 -14.33 -32.40 9.07
N THR A 41 -14.32 -33.44 9.87
CA THR A 41 -15.55 -34.02 10.42
C THR A 41 -16.29 -32.98 11.29
N PRO A 42 -17.62 -33.10 11.45
CA PRO A 42 -18.40 -32.21 12.32
C PRO A 42 -17.83 -32.09 13.74
N GLU A 43 -17.30 -33.19 14.28
CA GLU A 43 -16.72 -33.25 15.63
C GLU A 43 -15.37 -32.48 15.70
N GLU A 44 -14.51 -32.63 14.68
CA GLU A 44 -13.26 -31.87 14.57
C GLU A 44 -13.53 -30.38 14.37
N LEU A 45 -14.52 -30.03 13.54
CA LEU A 45 -14.95 -28.66 13.35
C LEU A 45 -15.44 -28.05 14.67
N ALA A 46 -16.30 -28.73 15.39
CA ALA A 46 -16.83 -28.27 16.69
C ALA A 46 -15.73 -28.09 17.74
N ARG A 47 -14.75 -29.00 17.78
CA ARG A 47 -13.61 -28.90 18.70
C ARG A 47 -12.74 -27.69 18.37
N LYS A 48 -12.42 -27.46 17.08
CA LYS A 48 -11.64 -26.32 16.64
C LYS A 48 -12.39 -25.01 16.83
N GLN A 49 -13.72 -25.01 16.59
CA GLN A 49 -14.58 -23.85 16.87
C GLN A 49 -14.50 -23.47 18.36
N ALA A 50 -14.66 -24.41 19.25
CA ALA A 50 -14.57 -24.19 20.71
C ALA A 50 -13.18 -23.69 21.13
N GLN A 51 -12.10 -24.19 20.50
CA GLN A 51 -10.75 -23.72 20.77
C GLN A 51 -10.59 -22.26 20.34
N VAL A 52 -11.03 -21.88 19.14
CA VAL A 52 -10.93 -20.50 18.63
C VAL A 52 -11.77 -19.56 19.50
N GLU A 53 -12.98 -19.97 19.91
CA GLU A 53 -13.83 -19.18 20.79
C GLU A 53 -13.17 -18.94 22.16
N GLU A 54 -12.52 -19.96 22.72
CA GLU A 54 -11.79 -19.86 24.00
C GLU A 54 -10.55 -18.94 23.86
N GLU A 55 -9.79 -19.05 22.78
CA GLU A 55 -8.66 -18.16 22.50
C GLU A 55 -9.11 -16.71 22.33
N TYR A 56 -10.21 -16.50 21.60
CA TYR A 56 -10.80 -15.18 21.41
C TYR A 56 -11.32 -14.58 22.71
N ARG A 57 -11.99 -15.39 23.55
CA ARG A 57 -12.43 -14.97 24.88
C ARG A 57 -11.26 -14.52 25.75
N LYS A 58 -10.15 -15.29 25.76
CA LYS A 58 -8.94 -14.94 26.52
C LYS A 58 -8.30 -13.65 26.01
N LYS A 59 -8.28 -13.41 24.68
CA LYS A 59 -7.81 -12.15 24.12
C LYS A 59 -8.63 -10.97 24.65
N TRP A 60 -9.95 -11.09 24.70
CA TRP A 60 -10.83 -10.05 25.23
C TRP A 60 -10.66 -9.82 26.73
N GLU A 61 -10.53 -10.87 27.52
CA GLU A 61 -10.28 -10.77 28.98
C GLU A 61 -8.98 -10.02 29.29
N ASN A 62 -7.99 -10.11 28.42
CA ASN A 62 -6.70 -9.44 28.55
C ASN A 62 -6.62 -8.09 27.79
N SER A 63 -7.69 -7.69 27.10
CA SER A 63 -7.69 -6.47 26.30
C SER A 63 -7.99 -5.23 27.14
N VAL A 64 -7.51 -4.09 26.67
CA VAL A 64 -7.93 -2.77 27.16
C VAL A 64 -9.14 -2.34 26.35
N LEU A 65 -10.29 -2.18 27.01
CA LEU A 65 -11.54 -1.80 26.36
C LEU A 65 -11.49 -0.34 25.90
N MET A 66 -11.98 -0.07 24.69
CA MET A 66 -12.20 1.29 24.23
C MET A 66 -13.47 1.87 24.85
N GLU A 67 -13.40 3.14 25.23
CA GLU A 67 -14.57 3.91 25.65
C GLU A 67 -15.27 4.59 24.46
N GLY A 68 -16.57 4.86 24.60
CA GLY A 68 -17.35 5.58 23.61
C GLY A 68 -18.37 4.70 22.90
N ASP A 69 -18.98 5.26 21.86
CA ASP A 69 -20.04 4.64 21.06
C ASP A 69 -19.47 4.26 19.69
N ASP A 70 -19.96 3.17 19.10
CA ASP A 70 -19.59 2.73 17.76
C ASP A 70 -20.05 3.72 16.67
N ARG A 71 -21.10 4.54 16.98
CA ARG A 71 -21.56 5.63 16.15
C ARG A 71 -20.60 6.80 16.04
N ASP A 72 -19.63 6.90 16.97
CA ASP A 72 -18.57 7.92 16.90
C ASP A 72 -17.50 7.60 15.85
N VAL A 73 -17.54 6.41 15.21
CA VAL A 73 -16.56 5.99 14.22
C VAL A 73 -16.93 6.49 12.84
N VAL A 74 -16.11 7.39 12.32
CA VAL A 74 -16.21 7.96 10.97
C VAL A 74 -15.17 7.30 10.08
N CYS A 75 -15.61 6.83 8.91
CA CYS A 75 -14.75 6.16 7.94
C CYS A 75 -14.69 6.92 6.61
N PHE A 76 -13.48 7.08 6.08
CA PHE A 76 -13.23 7.64 4.74
C PHE A 76 -12.55 6.61 3.84
N PRO A 77 -13.26 5.56 3.37
CA PRO A 77 -12.68 4.47 2.57
C PRO A 77 -12.52 4.91 1.10
N LEU A 78 -11.77 5.98 0.86
CA LEU A 78 -11.69 6.64 -0.44
C LEU A 78 -10.54 6.13 -1.31
N ASN A 79 -9.64 5.28 -0.80
CA ASN A 79 -8.45 4.76 -1.52
C ASN A 79 -7.67 5.86 -2.24
N LEU A 80 -7.35 6.95 -1.52
CA LEU A 80 -6.76 8.17 -2.09
C LEU A 80 -5.31 7.99 -2.56
N SER A 81 -4.70 6.85 -2.33
CA SER A 81 -3.39 6.52 -2.91
C SER A 81 -3.44 6.26 -4.41
N MET A 82 -4.64 6.04 -5.00
CA MET A 82 -4.80 5.66 -6.39
C MET A 82 -5.76 6.59 -7.16
N GLY A 83 -5.47 6.77 -8.45
CA GLY A 83 -6.34 7.47 -9.39
C GLY A 83 -6.45 8.98 -9.16
N ASP A 84 -7.44 9.60 -9.77
CA ASP A 84 -7.70 11.04 -9.66
C ASP A 84 -8.20 11.40 -8.26
N ILE A 85 -7.57 12.40 -7.63
CA ILE A 85 -7.93 12.92 -6.30
C ILE A 85 -8.33 14.41 -6.33
N SER A 86 -8.56 14.97 -7.50
CA SER A 86 -8.99 16.37 -7.64
C SER A 86 -10.30 16.64 -6.93
N ALA A 87 -11.23 15.67 -6.96
CA ALA A 87 -12.55 15.74 -6.35
C ALA A 87 -12.88 14.45 -5.55
N PRO A 88 -12.37 14.28 -4.32
CA PRO A 88 -12.45 13.02 -3.55
C PRO A 88 -13.86 12.50 -3.25
N PHE A 89 -14.88 13.37 -3.28
CA PHE A 89 -16.28 13.01 -3.01
C PHE A 89 -17.17 13.04 -4.26
N SER A 90 -16.59 13.07 -5.46
CA SER A 90 -17.34 13.12 -6.72
C SER A 90 -17.95 11.75 -7.09
N ASP A 91 -18.83 11.75 -8.08
CA ASP A 91 -19.41 10.53 -8.62
C ASP A 91 -18.39 9.76 -9.47
N GLU A 92 -17.48 10.46 -10.17
CA GLU A 92 -16.36 9.86 -10.89
C GLU A 92 -15.45 9.08 -9.93
N ARG A 93 -15.24 9.62 -8.72
CA ARG A 93 -14.51 8.87 -7.69
C ARG A 93 -15.25 7.63 -7.22
N ALA A 94 -16.60 7.71 -7.10
CA ALA A 94 -17.42 6.55 -6.76
C ALA A 94 -17.34 5.46 -7.84
N GLU A 95 -17.36 5.84 -9.12
CA GLU A 95 -17.17 4.91 -10.25
C GLU A 95 -15.77 4.29 -10.25
N PHE A 96 -14.74 5.08 -9.94
CA PHE A 96 -13.38 4.56 -9.79
C PHE A 96 -13.30 3.52 -8.67
N LEU A 97 -13.84 3.80 -7.48
CA LEU A 97 -13.89 2.84 -6.37
C LEU A 97 -14.64 1.57 -6.78
N GLN A 98 -15.77 1.72 -7.48
CA GLN A 98 -16.53 0.59 -8.00
C GLN A 98 -15.68 -0.26 -8.96
N SER A 99 -14.91 0.37 -9.83
CA SER A 99 -14.03 -0.34 -10.76
C SER A 99 -12.92 -1.14 -10.07
N LEU A 100 -12.45 -0.67 -8.91
CA LEU A 100 -11.45 -1.39 -8.12
C LEU A 100 -12.04 -2.65 -7.48
N VAL A 101 -13.21 -2.52 -6.86
CA VAL A 101 -13.81 -3.64 -6.12
C VAL A 101 -14.41 -4.71 -7.04
N MET A 102 -14.80 -4.36 -8.27
CA MET A 102 -15.28 -5.34 -9.27
C MET A 102 -14.26 -6.43 -9.62
N ILE A 103 -12.98 -6.18 -9.36
CA ILE A 103 -11.92 -7.20 -9.50
C ILE A 103 -12.12 -8.36 -8.52
N ALA A 104 -12.81 -8.12 -7.40
CA ALA A 104 -13.14 -9.15 -6.43
C ALA A 104 -14.25 -10.13 -6.88
N GLY A 105 -14.91 -9.87 -8.01
CA GLY A 105 -15.93 -10.77 -8.60
C GLY A 105 -17.37 -10.35 -8.33
N ASP A 106 -18.28 -11.28 -8.52
CA ASP A 106 -19.72 -11.07 -8.31
C ASP A 106 -20.03 -10.81 -6.84
N GLY A 107 -21.10 -10.03 -6.59
CA GLY A 107 -21.50 -9.63 -5.23
C GLY A 107 -20.87 -8.31 -4.75
N PHE A 108 -20.03 -7.67 -5.57
CA PHE A 108 -19.39 -6.39 -5.27
C PHE A 108 -19.95 -5.21 -6.09
N GLU A 109 -21.10 -5.38 -6.74
CA GLU A 109 -21.67 -4.43 -7.72
C GLU A 109 -22.05 -3.08 -7.11
N THR A 110 -22.20 -2.99 -5.79
CA THR A 110 -22.58 -1.76 -5.07
C THR A 110 -21.51 -1.25 -4.10
N VAL A 111 -20.50 -2.07 -3.81
CA VAL A 111 -19.53 -1.81 -2.72
C VAL A 111 -18.80 -0.48 -2.90
N GLY A 112 -18.32 -0.15 -4.10
CA GLY A 112 -17.64 1.12 -4.34
C GLY A 112 -18.54 2.35 -4.13
N ARG A 113 -19.84 2.23 -4.47
CA ARG A 113 -20.83 3.28 -4.21
C ARG A 113 -21.17 3.37 -2.72
N GLU A 114 -21.17 2.25 -2.02
CA GLU A 114 -21.38 2.20 -0.56
C GLU A 114 -20.20 2.82 0.19
N MET A 115 -18.98 2.55 -0.25
CA MET A 115 -17.77 3.22 0.25
C MET A 115 -17.90 4.75 0.10
N MET A 116 -18.31 5.23 -1.07
CA MET A 116 -18.54 6.66 -1.29
C MET A 116 -19.66 7.21 -0.42
N ARG A 117 -20.76 6.48 -0.25
CA ARG A 117 -21.86 6.89 0.65
C ARG A 117 -21.36 7.00 2.09
N THR A 118 -20.57 6.03 2.55
CA THR A 118 -19.95 6.04 3.88
C THR A 118 -19.06 7.28 4.05
N ALA A 119 -18.24 7.60 3.07
CA ALA A 119 -17.38 8.77 3.11
C ALA A 119 -18.17 10.10 3.12
N ARG A 120 -19.24 10.21 2.33
CA ARG A 120 -20.11 11.39 2.31
C ARG A 120 -20.84 11.58 3.64
N ASN A 121 -21.36 10.51 4.24
CA ASN A 121 -21.98 10.56 5.58
C ASN A 121 -20.94 10.99 6.63
N GLY A 122 -19.71 10.50 6.53
CA GLY A 122 -18.60 10.91 7.39
C GLY A 122 -18.31 12.40 7.26
N LEU A 123 -18.30 12.94 6.03
CA LEU A 123 -18.11 14.37 5.79
C LEU A 123 -19.23 15.23 6.43
N GLU A 124 -20.48 14.80 6.33
CA GLU A 124 -21.60 15.46 6.99
C GLU A 124 -21.46 15.46 8.50
N MET A 125 -21.04 14.33 9.07
CA MET A 125 -20.79 14.22 10.51
C MET A 125 -19.65 15.15 10.96
N LEU A 126 -18.54 15.25 10.22
CA LEU A 126 -17.48 16.22 10.52
C LEU A 126 -17.96 17.67 10.49
N ARG A 127 -18.84 18.01 9.55
CA ARG A 127 -19.42 19.37 9.41
C ARG A 127 -20.38 19.74 10.54
N SER A 128 -21.04 18.74 11.11
CA SER A 128 -22.04 18.93 12.18
C SER A 128 -21.46 18.86 13.59
N THR A 129 -20.16 18.54 13.74
CA THR A 129 -19.53 18.28 15.04
C THR A 129 -18.30 19.17 15.23
N ALA A 130 -18.19 19.78 16.40
CA ALA A 130 -17.01 20.61 16.75
C ALA A 130 -15.79 19.77 17.21
N GLY A 131 -15.92 18.47 17.38
CA GLY A 131 -14.89 17.58 17.92
C GLY A 131 -15.09 17.30 19.43
N PRO A 132 -14.09 16.82 20.14
CA PRO A 132 -12.70 16.52 19.69
C PRO A 132 -12.62 15.33 18.73
N PHE A 133 -11.56 15.33 17.91
CA PHE A 133 -11.30 14.30 16.90
C PHE A 133 -10.07 13.48 17.24
N ARG A 134 -10.14 12.16 17.06
CA ARG A 134 -8.98 11.25 17.09
C ARG A 134 -8.82 10.60 15.74
N ILE A 135 -7.63 10.71 15.16
CA ILE A 135 -7.33 10.21 13.83
C ILE A 135 -6.36 9.06 13.95
N TRP A 136 -6.76 7.92 13.38
CA TRP A 136 -5.98 6.69 13.36
C TRP A 136 -5.31 6.59 11.98
N THR A 137 -4.01 6.78 11.95
CA THR A 137 -3.22 6.82 10.72
C THR A 137 -2.02 5.89 10.80
N SER A 138 -1.41 5.61 9.67
CA SER A 138 -0.18 4.83 9.57
C SER A 138 0.67 5.30 8.40
N GLN A 139 1.76 4.60 8.13
CA GLN A 139 2.58 4.79 6.93
C GLN A 139 1.99 4.12 5.67
N ASN A 140 0.84 3.44 5.78
CA ASN A 140 0.08 2.98 4.64
C ASN A 140 -0.31 4.15 3.75
N SER A 141 -0.10 4.03 2.44
CA SER A 141 -0.31 5.15 1.50
C SER A 141 -1.74 5.68 1.50
N ASP A 142 -2.75 4.81 1.62
CA ASP A 142 -4.17 5.22 1.67
C ASP A 142 -4.50 5.94 2.97
N GLU A 143 -4.07 5.39 4.11
CA GLU A 143 -4.32 5.99 5.42
C GLU A 143 -3.60 7.33 5.55
N PHE A 144 -2.37 7.43 5.03
CA PHE A 144 -1.62 8.68 5.05
C PHE A 144 -2.21 9.75 4.11
N CYS A 145 -2.64 9.37 2.90
CA CYS A 145 -3.39 10.26 2.01
C CYS A 145 -4.70 10.72 2.66
N GLY A 146 -5.44 9.78 3.27
CA GLY A 146 -6.66 10.08 4.02
C GLY A 146 -6.42 11.05 5.16
N PHE A 147 -5.37 10.86 5.96
CA PHE A 147 -4.95 11.77 7.02
C PHE A 147 -4.69 13.18 6.46
N CYS A 148 -3.87 13.31 5.42
CA CYS A 148 -3.57 14.61 4.79
C CYS A 148 -4.83 15.29 4.25
N HIS A 149 -5.74 14.52 3.63
CA HIS A 149 -7.01 15.02 3.13
C HIS A 149 -7.92 15.52 4.26
N VAL A 150 -8.12 14.73 5.32
CA VAL A 150 -9.00 15.10 6.44
C VAL A 150 -8.53 16.37 7.13
N MET A 151 -7.22 16.64 7.18
CA MET A 151 -6.69 17.90 7.72
C MET A 151 -7.24 19.14 6.99
N THR A 152 -7.65 19.00 5.73
CA THR A 152 -8.25 20.11 4.97
C THR A 152 -9.76 20.29 5.26
N LEU A 153 -10.39 19.28 5.84
CA LEU A 153 -11.83 19.26 6.12
C LEU A 153 -12.19 19.74 7.53
N LEU A 154 -11.27 19.55 8.49
CA LEU A 154 -11.50 19.88 9.89
C LEU A 154 -11.36 21.39 10.16
N PRO A 155 -12.18 21.96 11.07
CA PRO A 155 -12.08 23.36 11.49
C PRO A 155 -10.67 23.70 11.98
N LYS A 156 -10.23 24.94 11.78
CA LYS A 156 -8.88 25.39 12.15
C LYS A 156 -8.59 25.20 13.64
N GLU A 157 -9.56 25.45 14.49
CA GLU A 157 -9.46 25.40 15.96
C GLU A 157 -9.85 24.03 16.53
N ALA A 158 -10.02 23.00 15.69
CA ALA A 158 -10.39 21.68 16.15
C ALA A 158 -9.32 21.06 17.07
N ASP A 159 -9.74 20.49 18.20
CA ASP A 159 -8.88 19.64 19.03
C ASP A 159 -8.69 18.30 18.30
N ILE A 160 -7.47 18.07 17.82
CA ILE A 160 -7.10 16.92 17.03
C ILE A 160 -6.03 16.12 17.76
N ARG A 161 -6.31 14.83 17.91
CA ARG A 161 -5.39 13.84 18.44
C ARG A 161 -5.10 12.80 17.39
N VAL A 162 -3.89 12.26 17.40
CA VAL A 162 -3.44 11.26 16.43
C VAL A 162 -2.97 10.01 17.16
N VAL A 163 -3.38 8.87 16.67
CA VAL A 163 -2.81 7.57 16.99
C VAL A 163 -2.13 7.06 15.72
N GLU A 164 -0.81 7.05 15.75
CA GLU A 164 -0.02 6.52 14.63
C GLU A 164 0.27 5.04 14.89
N LEU A 165 -0.05 4.19 13.91
CA LEU A 165 0.19 2.75 13.99
C LEU A 165 1.70 2.51 14.04
N PRO A 166 2.22 1.85 15.08
CA PRO A 166 3.63 1.50 15.12
C PRO A 166 3.95 0.42 14.07
N ALA A 167 5.12 0.49 13.47
CA ALA A 167 5.57 -0.52 12.49
C ALA A 167 5.59 -1.93 13.08
N TYR A 168 5.83 -2.04 14.39
CA TYR A 168 5.76 -3.29 15.13
C TYR A 168 5.45 -3.05 16.62
N THR A 169 4.93 -4.08 17.28
CA THR A 169 4.86 -4.16 18.73
C THR A 169 5.41 -5.49 19.19
N VAL A 170 5.87 -5.52 20.45
CA VAL A 170 6.37 -6.75 21.08
C VAL A 170 5.40 -7.15 22.18
N ALA A 171 4.90 -8.38 22.12
CA ALA A 171 4.06 -8.96 23.14
C ALA A 171 4.70 -10.28 23.60
N GLY A 172 5.28 -10.27 24.81
CA GLY A 172 6.10 -11.41 25.27
C GLY A 172 7.33 -11.62 24.39
N ASN A 173 7.40 -12.79 23.73
CA ASN A 173 8.47 -13.12 22.77
C ASN A 173 8.03 -13.01 21.31
N GLU A 174 6.83 -12.48 21.06
CA GLU A 174 6.26 -12.36 19.71
C GLU A 174 6.37 -10.94 19.20
N LEU A 175 6.76 -10.81 17.94
CA LEU A 175 6.80 -9.55 17.20
C LEU A 175 5.55 -9.49 16.32
N HIS A 176 4.69 -8.50 16.58
CA HIS A 176 3.54 -8.21 15.75
C HIS A 176 3.86 -7.02 14.84
N THR A 177 3.67 -7.19 13.54
CA THR A 177 3.86 -6.15 12.52
C THR A 177 2.53 -5.89 11.81
N TRP A 178 2.25 -4.63 11.52
CA TRP A 178 1.09 -4.22 10.76
C TRP A 178 1.48 -3.21 9.68
N THR A 179 0.81 -3.28 8.55
CA THR A 179 0.97 -2.31 7.47
C THR A 179 -0.16 -1.29 7.42
N SER A 180 -1.29 -1.58 8.07
CA SER A 180 -2.47 -0.70 8.13
C SER A 180 -3.33 -0.99 9.37
N TRP A 181 -4.19 -0.05 9.74
CA TRP A 181 -5.18 -0.24 10.79
C TRP A 181 -6.23 -1.31 10.47
N ALA A 182 -6.39 -1.66 9.18
CA ALA A 182 -7.29 -2.74 8.77
C ALA A 182 -6.81 -4.13 9.23
N GLU A 183 -5.53 -4.29 9.54
CA GLU A 183 -4.94 -5.55 10.01
C GLU A 183 -4.97 -5.69 11.53
N VAL A 184 -5.32 -4.61 12.24
CA VAL A 184 -5.33 -4.60 13.71
C VAL A 184 -6.57 -5.29 14.24
N GLU A 185 -6.38 -6.28 15.11
CA GLU A 185 -7.50 -6.98 15.77
C GLU A 185 -8.25 -6.02 16.72
N PRO A 186 -9.58 -6.19 16.86
CA PRO A 186 -10.39 -5.34 17.74
C PRO A 186 -9.88 -5.27 19.20
N THR A 187 -9.29 -6.33 19.70
CA THR A 187 -8.73 -6.44 21.06
C THR A 187 -7.51 -5.56 21.31
N GLU A 188 -6.85 -5.09 20.22
CA GLU A 188 -5.61 -4.30 20.30
C GLU A 188 -5.85 -2.79 20.31
N PHE A 189 -6.99 -2.32 19.80
CA PHE A 189 -7.26 -0.88 19.66
C PHE A 189 -7.17 -0.12 20.99
N GLY A 190 -7.72 -0.66 22.07
CA GLY A 190 -7.67 -0.01 23.37
C GLY A 190 -6.23 0.15 23.91
N ARG A 191 -5.38 -0.85 23.69
CA ARG A 191 -3.96 -0.79 24.07
C ARG A 191 -3.21 0.23 23.21
N LEU A 192 -3.44 0.22 21.89
CA LEU A 192 -2.79 1.13 20.95
C LEU A 192 -3.28 2.58 21.12
N GLN A 193 -4.48 2.79 21.65
CA GLN A 193 -4.99 4.12 22.00
C GLN A 193 -4.04 4.87 22.97
N ALA A 194 -3.29 4.15 23.80
CA ALA A 194 -2.31 4.76 24.69
C ALA A 194 -1.17 5.52 23.96
N LEU A 195 -1.00 5.30 22.66
CA LEU A 195 -0.08 6.04 21.79
C LEU A 195 -0.64 7.38 21.31
N GLU A 196 -1.84 7.74 21.74
CA GLU A 196 -2.47 9.00 21.40
C GLU A 196 -1.62 10.19 21.79
N ARG A 197 -1.49 11.14 20.88
CA ARG A 197 -0.83 12.42 21.12
C ARG A 197 -1.58 13.57 20.46
N PRO A 198 -1.47 14.79 20.99
CA PRO A 198 -2.01 15.95 20.29
C PRO A 198 -1.26 16.17 18.96
N LEU A 199 -2.00 16.60 17.95
CA LEU A 199 -1.42 17.03 16.68
C LEU A 199 -0.93 18.48 16.81
N THR A 200 0.30 18.73 16.39
CA THR A 200 0.85 20.10 16.38
C THR A 200 0.38 20.88 15.16
N ASP A 201 0.33 22.22 15.28
CA ASP A 201 -0.01 23.10 14.15
C ASP A 201 0.96 22.92 12.96
N ALA A 202 2.24 22.68 13.26
CA ALA A 202 3.25 22.45 12.22
C ALA A 202 2.98 21.14 11.44
N GLU A 203 2.60 20.06 12.11
CA GLU A 203 2.21 18.79 11.47
C GLU A 203 0.95 18.97 10.64
N ARG A 204 -0.04 19.66 11.19
CA ARG A 204 -1.28 19.97 10.46
C ARG A 204 -1.01 20.78 9.19
N CYS A 205 -0.24 21.86 9.29
CA CYS A 205 0.13 22.68 8.14
C CYS A 205 0.88 21.85 7.07
N ARG A 206 1.80 20.98 7.51
CA ARG A 206 2.52 20.07 6.60
C ARG A 206 1.57 19.12 5.90
N ALA A 207 0.67 18.48 6.63
CA ALA A 207 -0.30 17.55 6.04
C ALA A 207 -1.19 18.23 4.99
N ILE A 208 -1.68 19.44 5.28
CA ILE A 208 -2.46 20.27 4.34
C ILE A 208 -1.61 20.63 3.10
N GLY A 209 -0.35 21.00 3.30
CA GLY A 209 0.59 21.30 2.21
C GLY A 209 0.79 20.09 1.31
N THR A 210 1.13 18.94 1.92
CA THR A 210 1.29 17.66 1.21
C THR A 210 0.05 17.30 0.40
N TRP A 211 -1.14 17.43 0.98
CA TRP A 211 -2.39 17.14 0.25
C TRP A 211 -2.54 18.01 -1.00
N ARG A 212 -2.28 19.32 -0.88
CA ARG A 212 -2.35 20.25 -2.02
C ARG A 212 -1.35 19.94 -3.11
N GLU A 213 -0.13 19.57 -2.73
CA GLU A 213 0.89 19.13 -3.68
C GLU A 213 0.45 17.88 -4.44
N LEU A 214 -0.04 16.85 -3.72
CA LEU A 214 -0.53 15.62 -4.34
C LEU A 214 -1.73 15.86 -5.27
N GLN A 215 -2.65 16.78 -4.91
CA GLN A 215 -3.76 17.17 -5.78
C GLN A 215 -3.29 17.93 -7.02
N ALA A 216 -2.29 18.78 -6.90
CA ALA A 216 -1.74 19.53 -8.03
C ALA A 216 -0.99 18.59 -9.00
N GLU A 217 -0.26 17.61 -8.50
CA GLU A 217 0.41 16.58 -9.30
C GLU A 217 -0.59 15.60 -9.93
N ASN A 218 -1.60 15.21 -9.18
CA ASN A 218 -2.70 14.31 -9.53
C ASN A 218 -2.32 13.09 -10.37
N GLY A 219 -1.19 12.46 -10.04
CA GLY A 219 -0.69 11.30 -10.78
C GLY A 219 -1.46 10.02 -10.49
N PRO A 220 -1.11 8.91 -11.16
CA PRO A 220 -1.89 7.67 -11.10
C PRO A 220 -1.81 6.93 -9.76
N LEU A 221 -0.72 7.11 -9.02
CA LEU A 221 -0.45 6.41 -7.76
C LEU A 221 0.32 7.31 -6.79
N ARG A 222 0.11 7.11 -5.49
CA ARG A 222 0.86 7.74 -4.40
C ARG A 222 1.42 6.65 -3.52
N ALA A 223 2.70 6.80 -3.16
CA ALA A 223 3.40 5.87 -2.28
C ALA A 223 3.93 6.61 -1.06
N SER A 224 3.88 5.96 0.09
CA SER A 224 4.56 6.42 1.30
C SER A 224 6.00 5.91 1.27
N ILE A 225 6.95 6.81 1.21
CA ILE A 225 8.39 6.51 1.06
C ILE A 225 9.16 7.32 2.08
N ASN A 226 9.87 6.66 2.99
CA ASN A 226 10.60 7.33 4.07
C ASN A 226 9.76 8.37 4.84
N GLY A 227 8.52 8.02 5.16
CA GLY A 227 7.62 8.91 5.89
C GLY A 227 7.11 10.11 5.08
N ARG A 228 7.19 10.05 3.75
CA ARG A 228 6.66 11.06 2.83
C ARG A 228 5.75 10.43 1.80
N LEU A 229 4.66 11.11 1.48
CA LEU A 229 3.84 10.78 0.35
C LEU A 229 4.45 11.38 -0.93
N CYS A 230 4.59 10.53 -1.93
CA CYS A 230 5.10 10.92 -3.24
C CYS A 230 4.15 10.42 -4.33
N THR A 231 3.93 11.23 -5.35
CA THR A 231 3.30 10.78 -6.60
C THR A 231 4.29 9.93 -7.37
N VAL A 232 3.86 8.74 -7.79
CA VAL A 232 4.69 7.76 -8.50
C VAL A 232 3.95 7.20 -9.72
N GLY A 233 4.67 6.53 -10.61
CA GLY A 233 4.08 5.84 -11.75
C GLY A 233 3.14 4.70 -11.31
N ALA A 234 2.16 4.35 -12.15
CA ALA A 234 1.24 3.25 -11.88
C ALA A 234 1.96 1.88 -11.74
N ASP A 235 3.15 1.77 -12.29
CA ASP A 235 4.01 0.60 -12.32
C ASP A 235 5.04 0.55 -11.19
N PHE A 236 4.98 1.51 -10.25
CA PHE A 236 5.96 1.65 -9.17
C PHE A 236 6.22 0.34 -8.40
N TYR A 237 5.19 -0.45 -8.17
CA TYR A 237 5.31 -1.72 -7.45
C TYR A 237 5.47 -2.94 -8.36
N ASP A 238 5.56 -2.78 -9.67
CA ASP A 238 5.65 -3.90 -10.63
C ASP A 238 6.88 -4.77 -10.41
N SER A 239 7.98 -4.18 -9.94
CA SER A 239 9.21 -4.92 -9.65
C SER A 239 9.01 -6.03 -8.61
N PHE A 240 8.13 -5.85 -7.63
CA PHE A 240 7.80 -6.88 -6.65
C PHE A 240 7.01 -8.02 -7.26
N ILE A 241 6.02 -7.68 -8.10
CA ILE A 241 5.19 -8.65 -8.80
C ILE A 241 6.06 -9.48 -9.76
N LEU A 242 6.89 -8.82 -10.57
CA LEU A 242 7.77 -9.46 -11.53
C LEU A 242 8.78 -10.39 -10.84
N ARG A 243 9.34 -9.97 -9.71
CA ARG A 243 10.27 -10.79 -8.91
C ARG A 243 9.63 -12.08 -8.41
N GLU A 244 8.39 -12.01 -7.93
CA GLU A 244 7.69 -13.21 -7.48
C GLU A 244 7.19 -14.06 -8.64
N LEU A 245 6.85 -13.45 -9.77
CA LEU A 245 6.59 -14.16 -11.02
C LEU A 245 7.82 -14.96 -11.49
N GLU A 246 9.03 -14.40 -11.39
CA GLU A 246 10.26 -15.11 -11.75
C GLU A 246 10.55 -16.31 -10.85
N ARG A 247 10.17 -16.20 -9.57
CA ARG A 247 10.36 -17.25 -8.55
C ARG A 247 9.22 -18.26 -8.50
N ALA A 248 8.08 -17.95 -9.10
CA ALA A 248 6.98 -18.90 -9.17
C ALA A 248 7.46 -20.16 -9.88
N PRO A 249 7.34 -21.33 -9.25
CA PRO A 249 7.74 -22.58 -9.90
C PRO A 249 6.96 -22.69 -11.21
N LEU A 250 7.69 -22.96 -12.28
CA LEU A 250 7.15 -23.24 -13.61
C LEU A 250 6.61 -24.69 -13.65
N GLU A 251 5.78 -25.03 -12.70
CA GLU A 251 5.09 -26.32 -12.70
C GLU A 251 3.77 -26.26 -13.43
N PRO A 252 3.54 -27.23 -14.17
CA PRO A 252 3.99 -27.35 -15.54
C PRO A 252 3.42 -26.16 -16.31
N GLU A 253 4.15 -25.08 -16.38
CA GLU A 253 3.86 -23.87 -17.16
C GLU A 253 2.68 -22.97 -16.69
N ARG A 254 2.03 -23.23 -15.54
CA ARG A 254 0.96 -22.40 -15.00
C ARG A 254 1.09 -22.21 -13.50
N PHE A 255 0.61 -21.06 -13.00
CA PHE A 255 0.54 -20.76 -11.57
C PHE A 255 -0.83 -20.19 -11.19
N HIS A 256 -1.24 -20.35 -9.94
CA HIS A 256 -2.50 -19.81 -9.44
C HIS A 256 -2.30 -18.34 -9.05
N GLU A 257 -3.07 -17.43 -9.66
CA GLU A 257 -2.90 -15.99 -9.48
C GLU A 257 -3.10 -15.54 -8.02
N ALA A 258 -4.17 -15.96 -7.34
CA ALA A 258 -4.41 -15.61 -5.94
C ALA A 258 -3.27 -16.08 -5.00
N ARG A 259 -2.63 -17.22 -5.28
CA ARG A 259 -1.47 -17.68 -4.49
C ARG A 259 -0.26 -16.78 -4.67
N LEU A 260 -0.05 -16.28 -5.89
CA LEU A 260 1.01 -15.32 -6.18
C LEU A 260 0.75 -13.99 -5.46
N ILE A 261 -0.49 -13.46 -5.56
CA ILE A 261 -0.91 -12.25 -4.86
C ILE A 261 -0.69 -12.40 -3.35
N GLY A 262 -1.17 -13.48 -2.75
CA GLY A 262 -0.97 -13.74 -1.32
C GLY A 262 0.50 -13.82 -0.92
N ARG A 263 1.36 -14.38 -1.79
CA ARG A 263 2.82 -14.42 -1.54
C ARG A 263 3.44 -13.03 -1.59
N ILE A 264 3.04 -12.18 -2.54
CA ILE A 264 3.51 -10.80 -2.65
C ILE A 264 3.14 -10.03 -1.40
N LEU A 265 1.85 -10.03 -1.03
CA LEU A 265 1.34 -9.29 0.11
C LEU A 265 1.91 -9.79 1.46
N GLY A 266 2.09 -11.11 1.61
CA GLY A 266 2.65 -11.68 2.84
C GLY A 266 4.16 -11.51 2.97
N LYS A 267 4.87 -11.34 1.85
CA LYS A 267 6.33 -11.21 1.86
C LYS A 267 6.81 -9.76 1.95
N TYR A 268 6.09 -8.87 1.30
CA TYR A 268 6.47 -7.47 1.19
C TYR A 268 5.44 -6.60 1.93
N PRO A 269 5.84 -5.89 2.99
CA PRO A 269 4.94 -5.04 3.77
C PRO A 269 4.67 -3.72 3.04
N LEU A 270 4.08 -3.80 1.84
CA LEU A 270 3.86 -2.66 0.97
C LEU A 270 2.58 -1.88 1.30
N GLY A 271 1.71 -2.46 2.15
CA GLY A 271 0.41 -1.87 2.45
C GLY A 271 -0.53 -1.79 1.23
N LEU A 272 -0.34 -2.69 0.26
CA LEU A 272 -1.16 -2.78 -0.94
C LEU A 272 -2.35 -3.72 -0.71
N SER A 273 -3.45 -3.45 -1.40
CA SER A 273 -4.57 -4.39 -1.48
C SER A 273 -4.31 -5.48 -2.53
N ASP A 274 -4.99 -6.62 -2.38
CA ASP A 274 -5.05 -7.67 -3.40
C ASP A 274 -5.63 -7.15 -4.71
N TRP A 275 -6.61 -6.26 -4.66
CA TRP A 275 -7.19 -5.60 -5.84
C TRP A 275 -6.17 -4.81 -6.64
N PHE A 276 -5.25 -4.11 -5.97
CA PHE A 276 -4.19 -3.39 -6.65
C PHE A 276 -3.27 -4.36 -7.41
N VAL A 277 -2.82 -5.42 -6.74
CA VAL A 277 -1.93 -6.42 -7.36
C VAL A 277 -2.66 -7.12 -8.52
N ALA A 278 -3.92 -7.50 -8.33
CA ALA A 278 -4.74 -8.10 -9.39
C ALA A 278 -4.89 -7.16 -10.60
N LYS A 279 -5.12 -5.87 -10.37
CA LYS A 279 -5.18 -4.87 -11.45
C LYS A 279 -3.86 -4.77 -12.22
N ARG A 280 -2.71 -4.84 -11.53
CA ARG A 280 -1.41 -4.88 -12.20
C ARG A 280 -1.22 -6.18 -13.00
N MET A 281 -1.73 -7.31 -12.51
CA MET A 281 -1.71 -8.58 -13.25
C MET A 281 -2.53 -8.50 -14.55
N GLU A 282 -3.72 -7.85 -14.53
CA GLU A 282 -4.50 -7.57 -15.74
C GLU A 282 -3.70 -6.74 -16.77
N GLU A 283 -2.95 -5.76 -16.29
CA GLU A 283 -2.07 -4.96 -17.15
C GLU A 283 -0.97 -5.82 -17.78
N PHE A 284 -0.38 -6.78 -17.05
CA PHE A 284 0.59 -7.72 -17.61
C PHE A 284 -0.04 -8.67 -18.62
N ILE A 285 -1.31 -9.03 -18.42
CA ILE A 285 -2.07 -9.82 -19.40
C ILE A 285 -2.30 -8.98 -20.68
N SER A 286 -2.73 -7.74 -20.54
CA SER A 286 -2.98 -6.84 -21.68
C SER A 286 -1.72 -6.58 -22.52
N ARG A 287 -0.56 -6.52 -21.86
CA ARG A 287 0.76 -6.40 -22.51
C ARG A 287 1.28 -7.72 -23.09
N GLY A 288 0.54 -8.81 -22.93
CA GLY A 288 0.91 -10.13 -23.43
C GLY A 288 2.10 -10.77 -22.69
N MET A 289 2.38 -10.35 -21.47
CA MET A 289 3.38 -10.95 -20.58
C MET A 289 2.84 -12.20 -19.88
N LEU A 290 1.54 -12.21 -19.63
CA LEU A 290 0.79 -13.31 -19.03
C LEU A 290 -0.38 -13.69 -19.91
N ILE A 291 -0.81 -14.95 -19.82
CA ILE A 291 -2.00 -15.46 -20.52
C ILE A 291 -2.86 -16.22 -19.50
N PRO A 292 -4.18 -15.95 -19.43
CA PRO A 292 -5.10 -16.78 -18.66
C PRO A 292 -5.10 -18.22 -19.18
N ALA A 293 -4.82 -19.17 -18.28
CA ALA A 293 -4.85 -20.59 -18.57
C ALA A 293 -6.21 -21.23 -18.22
N THR A 294 -6.96 -20.59 -17.32
CA THR A 294 -8.34 -20.96 -16.97
C THR A 294 -9.16 -19.69 -16.76
N ALA A 295 -10.48 -19.80 -16.89
CA ALA A 295 -11.40 -18.80 -16.36
C ALA A 295 -11.45 -18.90 -14.83
N PRO A 296 -11.82 -17.84 -14.10
CA PRO A 296 -12.19 -17.93 -12.69
C PRO A 296 -13.47 -18.77 -12.56
N ALA A 297 -13.69 -19.36 -11.39
CA ALA A 297 -14.96 -20.00 -11.10
C ALA A 297 -16.07 -18.94 -11.00
N GLU A 298 -17.30 -19.33 -11.36
CA GLU A 298 -18.47 -18.44 -11.25
C GLU A 298 -18.62 -17.91 -9.81
N GLY A 299 -18.85 -16.61 -9.68
CA GLY A 299 -18.96 -15.93 -8.39
C GLY A 299 -17.64 -15.76 -7.62
N SER A 300 -16.51 -16.13 -8.22
CA SER A 300 -15.19 -15.97 -7.60
C SER A 300 -14.46 -14.73 -8.12
N PRO A 301 -13.55 -14.15 -7.33
CA PRO A 301 -12.66 -13.08 -7.79
C PRO A 301 -11.94 -13.43 -9.09
N ILE A 302 -11.73 -12.43 -9.95
CA ILE A 302 -11.08 -12.63 -11.26
C ILE A 302 -9.72 -13.32 -11.14
N TYR A 303 -9.02 -13.09 -10.06
CA TYR A 303 -7.69 -13.67 -9.77
C TYR A 303 -7.74 -15.09 -9.19
N HIS A 304 -8.92 -15.70 -9.03
CA HIS A 304 -9.05 -17.13 -8.69
C HIS A 304 -8.95 -18.03 -9.92
N ARG A 305 -7.91 -17.83 -10.69
CA ARG A 305 -7.62 -18.56 -11.95
C ARG A 305 -6.15 -18.94 -12.04
N TYR A 306 -5.82 -19.74 -13.05
CA TYR A 306 -4.46 -20.05 -13.43
C TYR A 306 -3.98 -19.15 -14.56
N LEU A 307 -2.75 -18.67 -14.46
CA LEU A 307 -2.05 -17.90 -15.49
C LEU A 307 -0.82 -18.65 -15.97
N LYS A 308 -0.39 -18.34 -17.21
CA LYS A 308 0.89 -18.76 -17.79
C LYS A 308 1.76 -17.57 -18.09
N ARG A 309 3.07 -17.71 -17.86
CA ARG A 309 4.04 -16.71 -18.35
C ARG A 309 4.29 -16.90 -19.83
N VAL A 310 4.28 -15.79 -20.57
CA VAL A 310 4.77 -15.78 -21.94
C VAL A 310 6.27 -15.54 -21.91
N ARG A 311 7.04 -16.45 -22.46
CA ARG A 311 8.49 -16.24 -22.65
C ARG A 311 8.71 -15.26 -23.81
N LYS A 312 8.59 -13.98 -23.55
CA LYS A 312 9.11 -12.94 -24.45
C LYS A 312 10.34 -12.36 -23.77
N GLY A 313 11.53 -12.64 -24.31
CA GLY A 313 12.80 -12.02 -23.90
C GLY A 313 13.03 -11.99 -22.37
N LYS A 314 14.23 -11.97 -21.89
CA LYS A 314 14.48 -11.72 -20.46
C LYS A 314 13.80 -10.39 -20.09
N PRO A 315 12.87 -10.34 -19.10
CA PRO A 315 12.43 -9.06 -18.57
C PRO A 315 13.67 -8.32 -18.12
N VAL A 316 13.76 -7.04 -18.47
CA VAL A 316 14.80 -6.16 -17.91
C VAL A 316 14.45 -6.01 -16.44
N THR A 317 15.10 -6.81 -15.59
CA THR A 317 14.92 -6.74 -14.15
C THR A 317 15.79 -5.60 -13.65
N CYS A 318 15.18 -4.48 -13.29
CA CYS A 318 15.87 -3.33 -12.66
C CYS A 318 16.29 -3.64 -11.21
N TYR A 319 16.98 -4.76 -10.97
CA TYR A 319 17.47 -5.09 -9.63
C TYR A 319 18.91 -4.66 -9.40
N ASP A 320 19.64 -4.38 -10.47
CA ASP A 320 21.03 -4.01 -10.41
C ASP A 320 21.15 -2.49 -10.50
N TRP A 321 21.55 -1.88 -9.41
CA TRP A 321 21.74 -0.44 -9.30
C TRP A 321 23.22 -0.10 -9.34
N ARG A 322 23.54 0.97 -10.04
CA ARG A 322 24.91 1.48 -10.16
C ARG A 322 25.09 2.70 -9.31
N PHE A 323 26.23 2.77 -8.70
CA PHE A 323 26.71 3.97 -8.08
C PHE A 323 27.16 4.96 -9.14
N LEU A 324 26.55 6.14 -9.20
CA LEU A 324 27.00 7.25 -10.01
C LEU A 324 27.67 8.31 -9.15
N HIS A 325 28.91 8.61 -9.45
CA HIS A 325 29.56 9.83 -9.01
C HIS A 325 28.99 11.00 -9.83
N VAL A 326 27.90 11.59 -9.36
CA VAL A 326 27.11 12.62 -10.04
C VAL A 326 27.93 13.84 -10.53
N GLY A 327 29.15 14.02 -10.02
CA GLY A 327 30.04 15.09 -10.48
C GLY A 327 30.89 14.77 -11.72
N HIS A 328 31.02 13.48 -12.06
CA HIS A 328 31.94 13.02 -13.08
C HIS A 328 31.25 12.35 -14.28
N ASP A 329 30.22 11.55 -14.03
CA ASP A 329 29.67 10.66 -15.04
C ASP A 329 28.48 11.27 -15.81
N LEU A 330 27.70 12.17 -15.19
CA LEU A 330 26.63 12.91 -15.88
C LEU A 330 27.12 14.11 -16.68
N LYS A 331 28.41 14.46 -16.55
CA LYS A 331 29.09 15.49 -17.37
C LYS A 331 30.00 14.89 -18.41
N ARG A 332 29.85 13.62 -18.76
CA ARG A 332 30.55 13.08 -19.91
C ARG A 332 29.97 13.75 -21.16
N LYS A 333 30.60 14.88 -21.52
CA LYS A 333 30.37 15.55 -22.78
C LYS A 333 30.95 14.63 -23.85
N GLU A 334 30.11 13.99 -24.61
CA GLU A 334 30.54 13.45 -25.88
C GLU A 334 30.63 14.61 -26.87
N ILE A 335 31.79 14.77 -27.42
CA ILE A 335 32.02 15.72 -28.54
C ILE A 335 31.55 15.01 -29.78
N ASN A 336 30.57 15.58 -30.47
CA ASN A 336 30.13 15.07 -31.75
C ASN A 336 31.34 15.10 -32.74
N PRO A 337 31.75 13.95 -33.26
CA PRO A 337 32.92 13.86 -34.11
C PRO A 337 32.79 14.63 -35.45
N THR A 338 31.59 15.07 -35.81
CA THR A 338 31.30 15.74 -37.07
C THR A 338 31.31 17.25 -37.00
N ASP A 339 31.01 17.89 -35.88
CA ASP A 339 30.88 19.35 -35.76
C ASP A 339 31.57 19.94 -34.52
N GLY A 340 32.06 19.08 -33.62
CA GLY A 340 32.76 19.53 -32.41
C GLY A 340 31.81 20.09 -31.33
N GLU A 341 30.49 19.99 -31.49
CA GLU A 341 29.53 20.39 -30.46
C GLU A 341 29.47 19.37 -29.33
N GLU A 342 29.39 19.88 -28.10
CA GLU A 342 29.25 19.05 -26.89
C GLU A 342 27.82 18.53 -26.79
N ILE A 343 27.63 17.24 -27.04
CA ILE A 343 26.34 16.56 -26.80
C ILE A 343 26.26 16.21 -25.33
N GLY A 344 25.52 17.01 -24.56
CA GLY A 344 25.13 16.65 -23.19
C GLY A 344 24.06 15.57 -23.22
N TYR A 345 24.35 14.38 -22.71
CA TYR A 345 23.30 13.42 -22.41
C TYR A 345 22.45 13.97 -21.24
N TYR A 346 21.34 14.56 -21.57
CA TYR A 346 20.31 14.94 -20.62
C TYR A 346 19.37 13.75 -20.45
N ALA A 347 19.54 12.96 -19.37
CA ALA A 347 18.52 12.03 -18.98
C ALA A 347 17.44 12.81 -18.20
N PRO A 348 16.27 13.08 -18.77
CA PRO A 348 15.28 14.02 -18.21
C PRO A 348 14.69 13.59 -16.87
N ASN A 349 14.97 12.37 -16.42
CA ASN A 349 14.43 11.79 -15.19
C ASN A 349 15.47 11.70 -14.05
N LEU A 350 16.66 12.28 -14.21
CA LEU A 350 17.74 12.18 -13.22
C LEU A 350 17.94 13.46 -12.39
N ASP A 351 16.97 14.35 -12.33
CA ASP A 351 17.03 15.59 -11.58
C ASP A 351 16.52 15.51 -10.14
N HIS A 352 15.78 14.45 -9.82
CA HIS A 352 15.23 14.18 -8.49
C HIS A 352 15.29 12.70 -8.14
N CYS A 353 15.45 12.41 -6.84
CA CYS A 353 15.25 11.06 -6.33
C CYS A 353 13.85 10.55 -6.69
N ALA A 354 13.76 9.40 -7.35
CA ALA A 354 12.49 8.80 -7.73
C ALA A 354 11.60 8.48 -6.50
N PHE A 355 12.21 8.30 -5.33
CA PHE A 355 11.53 7.98 -4.08
C PHE A 355 11.17 9.24 -3.29
N CYS A 356 12.15 9.91 -2.69
CA CYS A 356 11.89 11.02 -1.77
C CYS A 356 11.78 12.39 -2.45
N ARG A 357 11.93 12.47 -3.80
CA ARG A 357 11.88 13.70 -4.59
C ARG A 357 12.94 14.75 -4.24
N THR A 358 13.93 14.39 -3.43
CA THR A 358 15.06 15.27 -3.17
C THR A 358 15.76 15.58 -4.49
N ARG A 359 15.97 16.87 -4.75
CA ARG A 359 16.64 17.32 -5.97
C ARG A 359 18.08 16.87 -5.99
N VAL A 360 18.53 16.34 -7.13
CA VAL A 360 19.94 16.00 -7.34
C VAL A 360 20.78 17.25 -7.22
N GLN A 361 21.64 17.29 -6.21
CA GLN A 361 22.64 18.35 -6.09
C GLN A 361 23.96 17.83 -6.67
N TYR A 362 24.46 18.46 -7.70
CA TYR A 362 25.70 18.10 -8.38
C TYR A 362 26.95 18.45 -7.52
N THR A 363 26.98 17.95 -6.29
CA THR A 363 28.11 18.11 -5.39
C THR A 363 28.87 16.79 -5.27
N ARG A 364 30.21 16.85 -5.20
CA ARG A 364 31.09 15.68 -5.09
C ARG A 364 30.85 14.81 -3.83
N ARG A 365 29.91 15.18 -2.97
CA ARG A 365 29.65 14.51 -1.67
C ARG A 365 28.38 13.70 -1.63
N GLN A 366 27.48 13.84 -2.60
CA GLN A 366 26.23 13.06 -2.62
C GLN A 366 26.38 11.88 -3.56
N ARG A 367 26.02 10.71 -3.04
CA ARG A 367 25.93 9.46 -3.80
C ARG A 367 24.53 9.30 -4.37
N TRP A 368 24.46 8.87 -5.61
CA TRP A 368 23.22 8.60 -6.30
C TRP A 368 23.30 7.24 -6.98
N PHE A 369 22.22 6.51 -6.96
CA PHE A 369 22.11 5.20 -7.56
C PHE A 369 21.17 5.26 -8.75
N VAL A 370 21.51 4.57 -9.82
CA VAL A 370 20.71 4.46 -11.04
C VAL A 370 20.60 3.00 -11.46
N PRO A 371 19.46 2.59 -12.03
CA PRO A 371 19.36 1.27 -12.65
C PRO A 371 20.20 1.21 -13.92
N THR A 372 20.40 0.01 -14.43
CA THR A 372 21.24 -0.22 -15.62
C THR A 372 20.71 0.44 -16.90
N ASP A 373 19.40 0.72 -16.95
CA ASP A 373 18.73 1.40 -18.06
C ASP A 373 18.67 2.93 -17.91
N LEU A 374 19.26 3.47 -16.84
CA LEU A 374 19.27 4.92 -16.53
C LEU A 374 17.87 5.56 -16.47
N SER A 375 16.82 4.78 -16.22
CA SER A 375 15.43 5.25 -16.25
C SER A 375 15.08 6.23 -15.12
N CYS A 376 15.80 6.17 -14.00
CA CYS A 376 15.59 7.04 -12.83
C CYS A 376 16.86 7.12 -11.98
N CYS A 377 16.85 7.97 -10.95
CA CYS A 377 17.87 7.95 -9.92
C CYS A 377 17.25 7.95 -8.51
N ILE A 378 17.99 7.42 -7.56
CA ILE A 378 17.63 7.47 -6.14
C ILE A 378 18.80 7.97 -5.31
N CYS A 379 18.50 8.70 -4.22
CA CYS A 379 19.52 9.16 -3.29
C CYS A 379 20.06 8.01 -2.43
N GLU A 380 21.22 8.23 -1.84
CA GLU A 380 21.90 7.25 -0.98
C GLU A 380 21.03 6.76 0.18
N GLU A 381 20.32 7.66 0.86
CA GLU A 381 19.40 7.31 1.94
C GLU A 381 18.31 6.35 1.45
N CYS A 382 17.59 6.70 0.39
CA CYS A 382 16.56 5.83 -0.16
C CYS A 382 17.11 4.50 -0.65
N PHE A 383 18.33 4.47 -1.21
CA PHE A 383 18.93 3.21 -1.64
C PHE A 383 19.16 2.29 -0.45
N TYR A 384 19.81 2.75 0.61
CA TYR A 384 20.13 1.90 1.75
C TYR A 384 18.91 1.56 2.61
N ASP A 385 17.94 2.47 2.74
CA ASP A 385 16.69 2.21 3.47
C ASP A 385 15.84 1.12 2.81
N PHE A 386 15.83 1.08 1.49
CA PHE A 386 14.98 0.16 0.75
C PHE A 386 15.72 -1.04 0.14
N ARG A 387 17.06 -1.04 0.13
CA ARG A 387 17.83 -2.06 -0.58
C ARG A 387 17.49 -3.48 -0.13
N GLU A 388 17.29 -3.72 1.16
CA GLU A 388 16.91 -5.04 1.69
C GLU A 388 15.48 -5.43 1.26
N MET A 389 14.54 -4.48 1.34
CA MET A 389 13.15 -4.67 0.93
C MET A 389 13.05 -5.02 -0.55
N PHE A 390 13.75 -4.29 -1.41
CA PHE A 390 13.75 -4.49 -2.86
C PHE A 390 14.81 -5.49 -3.31
N GLN A 391 15.67 -5.97 -2.40
CA GLN A 391 16.82 -6.84 -2.69
C GLN A 391 17.73 -6.24 -3.78
N TRP A 392 17.94 -4.95 -3.73
CA TRP A 392 18.81 -4.26 -4.66
C TRP A 392 20.26 -4.68 -4.45
N ARG A 393 21.00 -4.80 -5.55
CA ARG A 393 22.42 -5.08 -5.55
C ARG A 393 23.16 -3.88 -6.09
N GLU A 394 24.19 -3.47 -5.36
CA GLU A 394 25.15 -2.49 -5.84
C GLU A 394 26.10 -3.19 -6.82
N LEU A 395 26.19 -2.67 -8.03
CA LEU A 395 27.15 -3.15 -9.03
C LEU A 395 28.43 -2.33 -8.90
N ASP A 396 29.58 -3.00 -8.86
CA ASP A 396 30.87 -2.34 -8.94
C ASP A 396 31.00 -1.62 -10.27
N GLY A 397 31.39 -0.35 -10.21
CA GLY A 397 31.26 0.64 -11.29
C GLY A 397 32.06 0.37 -12.58
N TRP A 398 32.68 -0.80 -12.73
CA TRP A 398 33.56 -1.13 -13.85
C TRP A 398 33.00 -2.15 -14.85
N ASP A 399 31.85 -2.77 -14.57
CA ASP A 399 31.25 -3.80 -15.43
C ASP A 399 30.30 -3.25 -16.51
N ILE A 400 30.44 -1.97 -16.88
CA ILE A 400 29.69 -1.38 -17.98
C ILE A 400 30.35 -1.76 -19.30
N LYS A 401 29.98 -2.88 -19.87
CA LYS A 401 30.06 -3.01 -21.32
C LYS A 401 28.93 -2.16 -21.89
N TRP A 402 29.27 -0.99 -22.41
CA TRP A 402 28.43 -0.30 -23.36
C TRP A 402 28.24 -1.28 -24.52
N ASN A 403 27.03 -1.69 -24.79
CA ASN A 403 26.75 -2.34 -26.06
C ASN A 403 26.94 -1.28 -27.13
N GLU A 404 28.15 -1.25 -27.67
CA GLU A 404 28.41 -0.78 -29.02
C GLU A 404 27.83 -1.88 -29.91
N GLU A 405 26.57 -1.83 -30.24
CA GLU A 405 26.01 -2.59 -31.35
C GLU A 405 24.85 -1.82 -31.95
N GLU A 406 25.14 -1.33 -33.16
CA GLU A 406 24.32 -1.12 -34.34
C GLU A 406 23.10 -0.18 -34.25
#